data_89af115146f4756e6d19c864ce8f4c06
#
_entry.id   89af115146f4756e6d19c864ce8f4c06
#
_cell.length_a   1.000
_cell.length_b   1.000
_cell.length_c   1.000
_cell.angle_alpha   90.00
_cell.angle_beta   90.00
_cell.angle_gamma   90.00
#
_symmetry.space_group_name_H-M   'P 1'
#
loop_
_entity.id
_entity.type
_entity.pdbx_description
1 polymer ?
#
loop_
_entity_poly.entity_id
_entity_poly.type
_entity_poly.pdbx_seq_one_letter_code
_entity_poly.pdbx_strand_id
1 'polypeptide(L)'
;MKKSIVAICLGALVLGTLTGCFAGKSTASSGRGGEVTGVGGGRAFREPAPYGMTLVKRGWLRMGLEKQDSLWGKKTPVKDISVDGFWMDETEVTNSEYKQFVEWVRDSIIRTRLADPAYGGDESYMITEDKNGDPVTPHLDWNKRLPRKPNEDEQRAFESLYVTNPVTGEKSIDGRQLNYRFEIYDYTSAALRRNRLNPQERNLNTDITVDPNEVVMISKDTAYVDENGVIHSETINRPLTGPWDFLNTYIINIYPDTTCWVNDFRNSDNEIYLRNYFSNPTYNNYPVVGVTWEQANAFCAWRTEYLLKGLGKEARYVQRYRLPTEAEWEFAARGKNQDEFPWDNQNVKNGNGCFYANFKPDRGNYTKDGNLITSKVGIYGANSNGLYDMAGNVAEWTSTIYTEAGVDAMNDLNPQLDYKAAKEDPYRLKKKSVRGGSWKDPESYIRSAWRTWEYQNQPRSYIGFRCVRSLASSSSEAAKENKKSSKKKRR
;
A
#
# COMPACT_ATOMS: atom_id res chain seq x y z
N MET A 1 68.36 -25.38 3.33
CA MET A 1 67.80 -24.42 4.33
C MET A 1 67.47 -23.01 3.79
N LYS A 2 67.99 -22.59 2.60
CA LYS A 2 67.71 -21.22 2.05
C LYS A 2 66.43 -21.09 1.21
N LYS A 3 65.83 -22.19 0.73
CA LYS A 3 64.58 -22.15 -0.07
C LYS A 3 63.29 -22.07 0.73
N SER A 4 63.30 -22.50 1.98
CA SER A 4 62.07 -22.46 2.84
C SER A 4 61.79 -21.09 3.42
N ILE A 5 62.83 -20.25 3.63
CA ILE A 5 62.66 -18.90 4.18
C ILE A 5 62.07 -17.93 3.18
N VAL A 6 62.38 -18.11 1.87
CA VAL A 6 61.84 -17.28 0.80
C VAL A 6 60.34 -17.54 0.58
N ALA A 7 59.88 -18.78 0.76
CA ALA A 7 58.47 -19.16 0.61
C ALA A 7 57.61 -18.57 1.73
N ILE A 8 58.13 -18.50 2.99
CA ILE A 8 57.44 -17.93 4.11
C ILE A 8 57.29 -16.40 3.99
N CYS A 9 58.33 -15.74 3.48
CA CYS A 9 58.27 -14.29 3.22
C CYS A 9 57.31 -13.91 2.09
N LEU A 10 57.21 -14.72 1.04
CA LEU A 10 56.21 -14.50 -0.04
C LEU A 10 54.78 -14.74 0.44
N GLY A 11 54.58 -15.76 1.29
CA GLY A 11 53.23 -16.02 1.86
C GLY A 11 52.77 -14.90 2.80
N ALA A 12 53.68 -14.33 3.59
CA ALA A 12 53.35 -13.19 4.45
C ALA A 12 53.10 -11.89 3.66
N LEU A 13 53.76 -11.69 2.52
CA LEU A 13 53.55 -10.53 1.66
C LEU A 13 52.21 -10.61 0.91
N VAL A 14 51.82 -11.81 0.48
CA VAL A 14 50.53 -12.02 -0.18
C VAL A 14 49.33 -11.89 0.80
N LEU A 15 49.49 -12.36 2.04
CA LEU A 15 48.47 -12.11 3.07
C LEU A 15 48.35 -10.62 3.44
N GLY A 16 49.47 -9.89 3.47
CA GLY A 16 49.48 -8.45 3.76
C GLY A 16 48.81 -7.61 2.67
N THR A 17 48.89 -8.03 1.41
CA THR A 17 48.25 -7.28 0.29
C THR A 17 46.77 -7.60 0.13
N LEU A 18 46.30 -8.79 0.54
CA LEU A 18 44.86 -9.12 0.53
C LEU A 18 44.08 -8.42 1.67
N THR A 19 44.73 -8.13 2.78
CA THR A 19 44.09 -7.32 3.85
C THR A 19 44.05 -5.83 3.50
N GLY A 20 44.93 -5.34 2.64
CA GLY A 20 44.90 -3.94 2.17
C GLY A 20 43.76 -3.57 1.22
N CYS A 21 43.20 -4.52 0.48
CA CYS A 21 42.07 -4.25 -0.44
C CYS A 21 40.70 -4.23 0.24
N PHE A 22 40.59 -4.72 1.48
CA PHE A 22 39.37 -4.61 2.30
C PHE A 22 39.43 -3.51 3.37
N ALA A 23 40.43 -2.63 3.33
CA ALA A 23 40.51 -1.43 4.16
C ALA A 23 39.57 -0.32 3.63
N GLY A 24 38.35 -0.63 3.23
CA GLY A 24 37.23 0.27 3.43
C GLY A 24 37.16 0.49 4.95
N LYS A 25 37.34 1.73 5.39
CA LYS A 25 37.34 2.17 6.79
C LYS A 25 36.47 1.27 7.65
N SER A 26 37.04 0.22 8.24
CA SER A 26 36.35 -0.55 9.26
C SER A 26 36.29 0.38 10.47
N THR A 27 35.11 0.87 10.73
CA THR A 27 34.80 1.67 11.94
C THR A 27 34.97 0.87 13.23
N ALA A 28 35.33 -0.41 13.11
CA ALA A 28 35.60 -1.32 14.26
C ALA A 28 36.95 -1.15 14.90
N SER A 29 37.87 -0.33 14.35
CA SER A 29 39.26 -0.27 14.84
C SER A 29 39.58 0.86 15.81
N SER A 30 38.61 1.59 16.33
CA SER A 30 38.85 2.71 17.24
C SER A 30 38.69 2.37 18.74
N GLY A 31 38.70 1.08 19.09
CA GLY A 31 38.70 0.66 20.49
C GLY A 31 39.97 1.09 21.21
N ARG A 32 39.88 2.08 22.06
CA ARG A 32 40.97 2.44 23.00
C ARG A 32 40.92 1.51 24.20
N GLY A 33 41.99 0.76 24.44
CA GLY A 33 42.17 0.02 25.69
C GLY A 33 41.24 -1.17 25.91
N GLY A 34 40.76 -1.86 24.84
CA GLY A 34 39.90 -3.04 24.98
C GLY A 34 38.42 -2.72 25.24
N GLU A 35 38.03 -1.47 25.24
CA GLU A 35 36.63 -1.05 25.37
C GLU A 35 35.89 -1.22 24.05
N VAL A 36 34.65 -1.72 24.12
CA VAL A 36 33.72 -1.76 22.97
C VAL A 36 33.18 -0.36 22.74
N THR A 37 33.73 0.31 21.75
CA THR A 37 33.20 1.62 21.34
C THR A 37 32.14 1.45 20.24
N GLY A 38 31.05 2.22 20.31
CA GLY A 38 30.04 2.21 19.29
C GLY A 38 30.59 2.61 17.91
N VAL A 39 29.96 2.13 16.83
CA VAL A 39 30.34 2.51 15.48
C VAL A 39 30.06 4.00 15.27
N GLY A 40 31.15 4.81 15.31
CA GLY A 40 31.04 6.26 15.10
C GLY A 40 31.02 6.62 13.62
N GLY A 41 30.22 7.62 13.26
CA GLY A 41 30.43 8.39 12.03
C GLY A 41 29.73 7.92 10.76
N GLY A 42 28.78 7.00 10.81
CA GLY A 42 27.84 6.80 9.70
C GLY A 42 26.87 7.99 9.61
N ARG A 43 26.65 8.54 8.42
CA ARG A 43 25.53 9.49 8.24
C ARG A 43 24.24 8.73 8.49
N ALA A 44 23.42 9.20 9.44
CA ALA A 44 22.09 8.66 9.64
C ALA A 44 21.31 8.75 8.31
N PHE A 45 20.64 7.66 7.93
CA PHE A 45 19.73 7.69 6.79
C PHE A 45 18.63 8.71 7.06
N ARG A 46 18.47 9.65 6.16
CA ARG A 46 17.39 10.62 6.19
C ARG A 46 16.43 10.33 5.07
N GLU A 47 15.26 9.86 5.43
CA GLU A 47 14.22 9.60 4.47
C GLU A 47 13.69 10.90 3.89
N PRO A 48 13.72 11.09 2.55
CA PRO A 48 13.09 12.25 1.94
C PRO A 48 11.55 12.15 2.12
N ALA A 49 10.92 13.32 2.34
CA ALA A 49 9.46 13.38 2.42
C ALA A 49 8.85 12.89 1.10
N PRO A 50 7.95 11.88 1.11
CA PRO A 50 7.27 11.44 -0.08
C PRO A 50 6.39 12.57 -0.64
N TYR A 51 6.23 12.57 -1.96
CA TYR A 51 5.36 13.55 -2.60
C TYR A 51 3.89 13.31 -2.22
N GLY A 52 3.17 14.38 -1.88
CA GLY A 52 1.76 14.32 -1.50
C GLY A 52 1.48 13.65 -0.14
N MET A 53 2.52 13.45 0.69
CA MET A 53 2.36 12.87 2.01
C MET A 53 2.80 13.81 3.11
N THR A 54 2.14 13.73 4.25
CA THR A 54 2.52 14.41 5.48
C THR A 54 3.03 13.42 6.53
N LEU A 55 3.91 13.90 7.42
CA LEU A 55 4.43 13.09 8.52
C LEU A 55 3.49 13.14 9.73
N VAL A 56 2.87 12.04 10.03
CA VAL A 56 2.22 11.79 11.32
C VAL A 56 3.28 11.34 12.32
N LYS A 57 3.53 12.16 13.33
CA LYS A 57 4.56 11.86 14.34
C LYS A 57 4.08 10.79 15.28
N ARG A 58 5.02 9.98 15.80
CA ARG A 58 4.69 9.00 16.86
C ARG A 58 3.99 9.64 18.04
N GLY A 59 3.11 8.87 18.65
CA GLY A 59 2.38 9.31 19.83
C GLY A 59 1.52 8.21 20.43
N TRP A 60 0.64 8.61 21.34
CA TRP A 60 -0.35 7.73 21.94
C TRP A 60 -1.76 8.24 21.64
N LEU A 61 -2.73 7.37 21.72
CA LEU A 61 -4.13 7.64 21.46
C LEU A 61 -4.97 6.79 22.41
N ARG A 62 -6.03 7.38 22.96
CA ARG A 62 -7.17 6.63 23.50
C ARG A 62 -8.11 6.30 22.35
N MET A 63 -7.89 5.15 21.71
CA MET A 63 -8.66 4.68 20.57
C MET A 63 -10.04 4.22 20.99
N GLY A 64 -11.07 4.55 20.20
CA GLY A 64 -12.46 4.16 20.44
C GLY A 64 -13.34 5.30 20.93
N LEU A 65 -14.61 5.00 21.27
CA LEU A 65 -15.62 5.93 21.74
C LEU A 65 -15.90 5.70 23.23
N GLU A 66 -15.58 6.69 24.08
CA GLU A 66 -15.90 6.64 25.51
C GLU A 66 -17.40 6.76 25.76
N LYS A 67 -18.08 7.59 24.99
CA LYS A 67 -19.50 7.82 25.11
C LYS A 67 -20.29 6.77 24.32
N GLN A 68 -21.23 6.12 24.99
CA GLN A 68 -22.18 5.24 24.34
C GLN A 68 -22.94 6.06 23.28
N ASP A 69 -22.94 5.60 22.03
CA ASP A 69 -23.85 6.17 21.06
C ASP A 69 -25.29 5.90 21.49
N SER A 70 -26.00 6.96 21.83
CA SER A 70 -27.38 6.89 22.30
C SER A 70 -28.37 6.38 21.26
N LEU A 71 -27.99 6.46 19.94
CA LEU A 71 -28.83 6.02 18.82
C LEU A 71 -28.76 4.52 18.56
N TRP A 72 -27.61 3.88 18.79
CA TRP A 72 -27.38 2.48 18.41
C TRP A 72 -26.98 1.57 19.57
N GLY A 73 -26.78 2.10 20.76
CA GLY A 73 -26.44 1.33 21.96
C GLY A 73 -25.08 0.62 21.90
N LYS A 74 -24.30 0.80 20.83
CA LYS A 74 -23.01 0.16 20.65
C LYS A 74 -21.93 0.90 21.44
N LYS A 75 -21.30 0.20 22.37
CA LYS A 75 -20.05 0.65 22.98
C LYS A 75 -18.91 0.18 22.09
N THR A 76 -18.07 1.11 21.66
CA THR A 76 -16.77 0.73 21.09
C THR A 76 -15.79 0.61 22.25
N PRO A 77 -15.12 -0.54 22.43
CA PRO A 77 -14.10 -0.67 23.47
C PRO A 77 -13.07 0.44 23.34
N VAL A 78 -12.66 0.99 24.49
CA VAL A 78 -11.66 2.06 24.55
C VAL A 78 -10.34 1.47 25.03
N LYS A 79 -9.25 1.75 24.32
CA LYS A 79 -7.93 1.27 24.66
C LYS A 79 -6.88 2.35 24.42
N ASP A 80 -5.96 2.50 25.39
CA ASP A 80 -4.79 3.34 25.19
C ASP A 80 -3.75 2.59 24.36
N ILE A 81 -3.32 3.20 23.26
CA ILE A 81 -2.40 2.61 22.29
C ILE A 81 -1.27 3.59 21.95
N SER A 82 -0.14 3.04 21.57
CA SER A 82 1.01 3.79 21.05
C SER A 82 1.22 3.47 19.57
N VAL A 83 1.40 4.50 18.77
CA VAL A 83 1.61 4.40 17.32
C VAL A 83 2.94 5.04 16.95
N ASP A 84 3.77 4.37 16.19
CA ASP A 84 5.03 4.93 15.69
C ASP A 84 4.77 5.96 14.56
N GLY A 85 5.80 6.71 14.17
CA GLY A 85 5.68 7.70 13.10
C GLY A 85 5.56 7.06 11.72
N PHE A 86 4.73 7.65 10.87
CA PHE A 86 4.51 7.22 9.50
C PHE A 86 4.17 8.38 8.57
N TRP A 87 4.39 8.19 7.29
CA TRP A 87 3.90 9.07 6.23
C TRP A 87 2.50 8.66 5.83
N MET A 88 1.60 9.61 5.63
CA MET A 88 0.23 9.37 5.16
C MET A 88 -0.09 10.36 4.04
N ASP A 89 -0.81 9.88 3.01
CA ASP A 89 -1.31 10.75 1.94
C ASP A 89 -2.13 11.89 2.52
N GLU A 90 -1.86 13.12 2.05
CA GLU A 90 -2.56 14.32 2.52
C GLU A 90 -4.07 14.24 2.25
N THR A 91 -4.47 13.58 1.15
CA THR A 91 -5.86 13.38 0.73
C THR A 91 -6.13 11.91 0.45
N GLU A 92 -7.38 11.56 0.14
CA GLU A 92 -7.70 10.27 -0.49
C GLU A 92 -7.02 10.16 -1.86
N VAL A 93 -6.74 8.94 -2.31
CA VAL A 93 -6.23 8.67 -3.66
C VAL A 93 -7.27 9.12 -4.69
N THR A 94 -6.84 9.96 -5.63
CA THR A 94 -7.71 10.54 -6.66
C THR A 94 -7.87 9.62 -7.86
N ASN A 95 -8.92 9.86 -8.68
CA ASN A 95 -9.08 9.20 -9.97
C ASN A 95 -7.86 9.39 -10.87
N SER A 96 -7.25 10.58 -10.85
CA SER A 96 -6.04 10.89 -11.61
C SER A 96 -4.84 10.03 -11.21
N GLU A 97 -4.63 9.81 -9.92
CA GLU A 97 -3.54 8.97 -9.42
C GLU A 97 -3.80 7.50 -9.74
N TYR A 98 -5.04 7.05 -9.56
CA TYR A 98 -5.40 5.68 -9.87
C TYR A 98 -5.34 5.38 -11.38
N LYS A 99 -5.66 6.34 -12.24
CA LYS A 99 -5.49 6.22 -13.70
C LYS A 99 -4.04 5.96 -14.09
N GLN A 100 -3.07 6.54 -13.41
CA GLN A 100 -1.65 6.26 -13.68
C GLN A 100 -1.33 4.77 -13.47
N PHE A 101 -1.92 4.14 -12.45
CA PHE A 101 -1.80 2.70 -12.24
C PHE A 101 -2.45 1.90 -13.38
N VAL A 102 -3.67 2.27 -13.75
CA VAL A 102 -4.41 1.63 -14.87
C VAL A 102 -3.62 1.75 -16.18
N GLU A 103 -3.10 2.93 -16.49
CA GLU A 103 -2.30 3.18 -17.67
C GLU A 103 -0.98 2.40 -17.66
N TRP A 104 -0.33 2.31 -16.52
CA TRP A 104 0.91 1.53 -16.37
C TRP A 104 0.65 0.03 -16.63
N VAL A 105 -0.44 -0.53 -16.08
CA VAL A 105 -0.82 -1.93 -16.32
C VAL A 105 -1.20 -2.14 -17.78
N ARG A 106 -2.00 -1.25 -18.38
CA ARG A 106 -2.29 -1.27 -19.83
C ARG A 106 -1.01 -1.32 -20.66
N ASP A 107 -0.09 -0.42 -20.39
CA ASP A 107 1.18 -0.33 -21.13
C ASP A 107 2.06 -1.56 -20.93
N SER A 108 2.03 -2.19 -19.74
CA SER A 108 2.74 -3.45 -19.50
C SER A 108 2.17 -4.60 -20.34
N ILE A 109 0.84 -4.70 -20.44
CA ILE A 109 0.17 -5.72 -21.25
C ILE A 109 0.47 -5.50 -22.74
N ILE A 110 0.42 -4.25 -23.21
CA ILE A 110 0.76 -3.92 -24.61
C ILE A 110 2.20 -4.35 -24.92
N ARG A 111 3.19 -4.03 -24.07
CA ARG A 111 4.58 -4.44 -24.25
C ARG A 111 4.75 -5.95 -24.30
N THR A 112 4.06 -6.66 -23.40
CA THR A 112 4.06 -8.12 -23.38
C THR A 112 3.52 -8.70 -24.69
N ARG A 113 2.43 -8.14 -25.22
CA ARG A 113 1.85 -8.56 -26.52
C ARG A 113 2.75 -8.23 -27.69
N LEU A 114 3.36 -7.05 -27.72
CA LEU A 114 4.29 -6.68 -28.77
C LEU A 114 5.52 -7.60 -28.84
N ALA A 115 5.94 -8.16 -27.72
CA ALA A 115 7.00 -9.16 -27.64
C ALA A 115 6.52 -10.56 -28.06
N ASP A 116 5.21 -10.81 -28.08
CA ASP A 116 4.64 -12.11 -28.44
C ASP A 116 4.67 -12.32 -29.95
N PRO A 117 5.16 -13.47 -30.45
CA PRO A 117 5.14 -13.82 -31.88
C PRO A 117 3.77 -13.68 -32.55
N ALA A 118 2.66 -13.87 -31.83
CA ALA A 118 1.31 -13.69 -32.33
C ALA A 118 0.99 -12.25 -32.77
N TYR A 119 1.78 -11.26 -32.30
CA TYR A 119 1.63 -9.83 -32.58
C TYR A 119 2.88 -9.20 -33.19
N GLY A 120 3.70 -9.99 -33.90
CA GLY A 120 4.91 -9.52 -34.59
C GLY A 120 6.24 -9.85 -33.93
N GLY A 121 6.24 -10.27 -32.65
CA GLY A 121 7.41 -10.86 -31.97
C GLY A 121 8.59 -9.92 -31.78
N ASP A 122 8.37 -8.64 -31.45
CA ASP A 122 9.48 -7.71 -31.20
C ASP A 122 10.07 -7.93 -29.79
N GLU A 123 11.01 -8.86 -29.70
CA GLU A 123 11.71 -9.22 -28.46
C GLU A 123 12.40 -8.05 -27.76
N SER A 124 12.62 -6.91 -28.46
CA SER A 124 13.27 -5.75 -27.86
C SER A 124 12.43 -5.05 -26.80
N TYR A 125 11.14 -5.45 -26.60
CA TYR A 125 10.32 -5.05 -25.45
C TYR A 125 10.62 -5.84 -24.18
N MET A 126 11.47 -6.90 -24.28
CA MET A 126 11.89 -7.72 -23.15
C MET A 126 13.39 -7.61 -22.94
N ILE A 127 13.81 -7.57 -21.68
CA ILE A 127 15.22 -7.69 -21.28
C ILE A 127 15.41 -9.13 -20.82
N THR A 128 16.26 -9.88 -21.52
CA THR A 128 16.61 -11.27 -21.26
C THR A 128 18.05 -11.45 -20.80
N GLU A 129 18.88 -10.42 -21.02
CA GLU A 129 20.30 -10.39 -20.67
C GLU A 129 20.63 -9.10 -19.91
N ASP A 130 21.58 -9.17 -19.00
CA ASP A 130 22.11 -7.99 -18.32
C ASP A 130 23.13 -7.23 -19.21
N LYS A 131 23.72 -6.15 -18.67
CA LYS A 131 24.71 -5.33 -19.38
C LYS A 131 26.01 -6.09 -19.72
N ASN A 132 26.26 -7.23 -19.11
CA ASN A 132 27.44 -8.07 -19.33
C ASN A 132 27.12 -9.22 -20.29
N GLY A 133 25.87 -9.40 -20.72
CA GLY A 133 25.42 -10.51 -21.55
C GLY A 133 25.04 -11.75 -20.74
N ASP A 134 24.94 -11.64 -19.40
CA ASP A 134 24.49 -12.75 -18.55
C ASP A 134 22.96 -12.87 -18.61
N PRO A 135 22.39 -14.10 -18.72
CA PRO A 135 20.95 -14.29 -18.78
C PRO A 135 20.28 -13.87 -17.47
N VAL A 136 19.24 -13.07 -17.58
CA VAL A 136 18.38 -12.65 -16.45
C VAL A 136 16.96 -13.15 -16.63
N THR A 137 16.21 -13.19 -15.54
CA THR A 137 14.77 -13.46 -15.64
C THR A 137 14.12 -12.43 -16.57
N PRO A 138 13.44 -12.86 -17.64
CA PRO A 138 12.83 -11.97 -18.61
C PRO A 138 11.90 -10.95 -17.96
N HIS A 139 12.10 -9.69 -18.27
CA HIS A 139 11.25 -8.60 -17.76
C HIS A 139 11.12 -7.49 -18.81
N LEU A 140 10.06 -6.66 -18.66
CA LEU A 140 9.74 -5.62 -19.63
C LEU A 140 10.77 -4.50 -19.67
N ASP A 141 11.18 -4.10 -20.87
CA ASP A 141 11.97 -2.87 -21.09
C ASP A 141 11.05 -1.65 -21.13
N TRP A 142 11.07 -0.89 -20.05
CA TRP A 142 10.32 0.37 -19.94
C TRP A 142 11.01 1.56 -20.63
N ASN A 143 12.28 1.45 -21.03
CA ASN A 143 12.99 2.50 -21.76
C ASN A 143 12.56 2.54 -23.23
N LYS A 144 12.18 1.39 -23.80
CA LYS A 144 11.62 1.33 -25.14
C LYS A 144 10.25 2.00 -25.18
N ARG A 145 10.09 2.96 -26.08
CA ARG A 145 8.81 3.67 -26.24
C ARG A 145 7.82 2.82 -27.04
N LEU A 146 6.56 2.90 -26.69
CA LEU A 146 5.49 2.34 -27.51
C LEU A 146 5.42 3.05 -28.86
N PRO A 147 5.09 2.35 -29.96
CA PRO A 147 5.06 2.91 -31.31
C PRO A 147 3.95 3.96 -31.41
N ARG A 148 4.28 5.12 -31.99
CA ARG A 148 3.30 6.20 -32.27
C ARG A 148 2.47 5.94 -33.52
N LYS A 149 3.03 5.18 -34.46
CA LYS A 149 2.39 4.76 -35.70
C LYS A 149 2.57 3.24 -35.81
N PRO A 150 1.72 2.47 -35.14
CA PRO A 150 1.81 1.02 -35.14
C PRO A 150 1.60 0.46 -36.55
N ASN A 151 2.33 -0.59 -36.91
CA ASN A 151 2.05 -1.43 -38.07
C ASN A 151 0.77 -2.28 -37.80
N GLU A 152 0.34 -3.13 -38.73
CA GLU A 152 -0.89 -3.91 -38.60
C GLU A 152 -0.84 -4.88 -37.41
N ASP A 153 0.30 -5.54 -37.18
CA ASP A 153 0.46 -6.48 -36.06
C ASP A 153 0.50 -5.75 -34.72
N GLU A 154 1.25 -4.66 -34.63
CA GLU A 154 1.29 -3.79 -33.47
C GLU A 154 -0.08 -3.19 -33.18
N GLN A 155 -0.82 -2.78 -34.21
CA GLN A 155 -2.19 -2.25 -34.05
C GLN A 155 -3.12 -3.30 -33.47
N ARG A 156 -3.02 -4.56 -33.88
CA ARG A 156 -3.77 -5.67 -33.28
C ARG A 156 -3.48 -5.82 -31.79
N ALA A 157 -2.21 -5.68 -31.38
CA ALA A 157 -1.82 -5.72 -29.98
C ALA A 157 -2.51 -4.61 -29.16
N PHE A 158 -2.56 -3.39 -29.69
CA PHE A 158 -3.27 -2.29 -29.05
C PHE A 158 -4.79 -2.53 -29.03
N GLU A 159 -5.39 -2.84 -30.17
CA GLU A 159 -6.84 -2.98 -30.30
C GLU A 159 -7.42 -4.12 -29.45
N SER A 160 -6.63 -5.16 -29.22
CA SER A 160 -7.04 -6.31 -28.41
C SER A 160 -7.37 -5.96 -26.94
N LEU A 161 -6.97 -4.78 -26.45
CA LEU A 161 -7.33 -4.26 -25.13
C LEU A 161 -8.59 -3.39 -25.11
N TYR A 162 -9.21 -3.17 -26.26
CA TYR A 162 -10.37 -2.29 -26.35
C TYR A 162 -11.60 -3.06 -26.81
N VAL A 163 -12.74 -2.65 -26.29
CA VAL A 163 -14.06 -3.07 -26.75
C VAL A 163 -14.78 -1.90 -27.40
N THR A 164 -15.49 -2.17 -28.48
CA THR A 164 -16.31 -1.18 -29.16
C THR A 164 -17.75 -1.34 -28.69
N ASN A 165 -18.36 -0.27 -28.22
CA ASN A 165 -19.77 -0.26 -27.89
C ASN A 165 -20.59 -0.49 -29.19
N PRO A 166 -21.43 -1.53 -29.26
CA PRO A 166 -22.15 -1.87 -30.49
C PRO A 166 -23.20 -0.84 -30.89
N VAL A 167 -23.60 0.03 -29.95
CA VAL A 167 -24.64 1.05 -30.20
C VAL A 167 -24.02 2.39 -30.57
N THR A 168 -23.00 2.84 -29.78
CA THR A 168 -22.41 4.18 -29.97
C THR A 168 -21.17 4.16 -30.87
N GLY A 169 -20.59 3.00 -31.15
CA GLY A 169 -19.30 2.88 -31.85
C GLY A 169 -18.07 3.36 -31.03
N GLU A 170 -18.27 3.79 -29.80
CA GLU A 170 -17.22 4.29 -28.93
C GLU A 170 -16.30 3.16 -28.47
N LYS A 171 -14.99 3.35 -28.63
CA LYS A 171 -13.97 2.42 -28.11
C LYS A 171 -13.64 2.77 -26.67
N SER A 172 -13.75 1.79 -25.78
CA SER A 172 -13.33 1.87 -24.38
C SER A 172 -12.38 0.72 -24.04
N ILE A 173 -11.56 0.93 -23.01
CA ILE A 173 -10.67 -0.13 -22.54
C ILE A 173 -11.47 -1.28 -21.94
N ASP A 174 -11.11 -2.52 -22.28
CA ASP A 174 -11.68 -3.71 -21.65
C ASP A 174 -11.07 -3.92 -20.26
N GLY A 175 -11.73 -3.38 -19.24
CA GLY A 175 -11.27 -3.46 -17.86
C GLY A 175 -11.02 -4.90 -17.37
N ARG A 176 -11.70 -5.91 -17.95
CA ARG A 176 -11.53 -7.33 -17.56
C ARG A 176 -10.14 -7.87 -17.85
N GLN A 177 -9.41 -7.28 -18.79
CA GLN A 177 -8.06 -7.69 -19.17
C GLN A 177 -6.96 -7.03 -18.33
N LEU A 178 -7.29 -6.00 -17.54
CA LEU A 178 -6.34 -5.24 -16.76
C LEU A 178 -5.98 -5.95 -15.45
N ASN A 179 -5.21 -7.02 -15.58
CA ASN A 179 -4.76 -7.82 -14.46
C ASN A 179 -3.33 -7.43 -14.08
N TYR A 180 -3.14 -7.10 -12.82
CA TYR A 180 -1.83 -6.75 -12.26
C TYR A 180 -1.32 -7.86 -11.36
N ARG A 181 -0.14 -8.39 -11.68
CA ARG A 181 0.58 -9.37 -10.88
C ARG A 181 1.60 -8.67 -9.99
N PHE A 182 1.60 -8.99 -8.72
CA PHE A 182 2.60 -8.50 -7.76
C PHE A 182 2.92 -9.55 -6.71
N GLU A 183 4.06 -9.36 -6.04
CA GLU A 183 4.55 -10.29 -5.04
C GLU A 183 4.81 -9.56 -3.73
N ILE A 184 4.43 -10.21 -2.62
CA ILE A 184 4.65 -9.69 -1.26
C ILE A 184 5.39 -10.75 -0.45
N TYR A 185 6.53 -10.37 0.12
CA TYR A 185 7.25 -11.22 1.05
C TYR A 185 6.60 -11.15 2.43
N ASP A 186 6.22 -12.30 2.98
CA ASP A 186 5.61 -12.41 4.31
C ASP A 186 6.68 -12.43 5.39
N TYR A 187 7.09 -11.23 5.80
CA TYR A 187 8.06 -11.05 6.90
C TYR A 187 7.53 -11.58 8.24
N THR A 188 6.23 -11.56 8.46
CA THR A 188 5.60 -12.01 9.71
C THR A 188 5.77 -13.50 9.87
N SER A 189 5.37 -14.27 8.86
CA SER A 189 5.57 -15.73 8.86
C SER A 189 7.04 -16.10 8.87
N ALA A 190 7.89 -15.39 8.10
CA ALA A 190 9.33 -15.64 8.06
C ALA A 190 10.02 -15.37 9.42
N ALA A 191 9.51 -14.42 10.21
CA ALA A 191 10.04 -14.08 11.52
C ALA A 191 9.67 -15.09 12.61
N LEU A 192 8.66 -15.92 12.39
CA LEU A 192 8.25 -16.93 13.37
C LEU A 192 9.37 -17.94 13.60
N ARG A 193 9.66 -18.21 14.87
CA ARG A 193 10.75 -19.09 15.26
C ARG A 193 10.60 -20.51 14.68
N ARG A 194 9.39 -21.07 14.68
CA ARG A 194 9.07 -22.37 14.07
C ARG A 194 9.44 -22.46 12.58
N ASN A 195 9.47 -21.32 11.89
CA ASN A 195 9.73 -21.20 10.46
C ASN A 195 11.21 -20.88 10.14
N ARG A 196 12.11 -20.97 11.11
CA ARG A 196 13.55 -20.83 10.87
C ARG A 196 14.04 -21.94 9.94
N LEU A 197 14.83 -21.58 8.92
CA LEU A 197 15.44 -22.52 8.00
C LEU A 197 16.41 -23.48 8.72
N ASN A 198 17.18 -22.95 9.68
CA ASN A 198 18.03 -23.76 10.54
C ASN A 198 17.19 -24.40 11.65
N PRO A 199 17.04 -25.75 11.69
CA PRO A 199 16.26 -26.44 12.70
C PRO A 199 16.69 -26.14 14.14
N GLN A 200 17.99 -25.95 14.38
CA GLN A 200 18.55 -25.65 15.71
C GLN A 200 18.06 -24.30 16.27
N GLU A 201 17.65 -23.37 15.42
CA GLU A 201 17.12 -22.07 15.81
C GLU A 201 15.62 -22.06 16.08
N ARG A 202 14.91 -23.18 15.82
CA ARG A 202 13.46 -23.30 15.98
C ARG A 202 13.03 -23.37 17.44
N ASN A 203 13.91 -23.89 18.32
CA ASN A 203 13.62 -24.04 19.73
C ASN A 203 14.42 -23.07 20.61
N LEU A 204 13.78 -22.56 21.66
CA LEU A 204 14.43 -21.74 22.69
C LEU A 204 15.06 -22.57 23.79
N ASN A 205 14.54 -23.77 24.00
CA ASN A 205 14.96 -24.65 25.07
C ASN A 205 16.09 -25.54 24.54
N THR A 206 17.29 -25.33 25.01
CA THR A 206 18.50 -26.09 24.63
C THR A 206 18.44 -27.55 25.04
N ASP A 207 17.55 -27.90 25.99
CA ASP A 207 17.41 -29.27 26.52
C ASP A 207 16.48 -30.14 25.63
N ILE A 208 15.79 -29.53 24.67
CA ILE A 208 14.93 -30.26 23.73
C ILE A 208 15.69 -30.48 22.42
N THR A 209 15.91 -31.74 22.07
CA THR A 209 16.47 -32.10 20.76
C THR A 209 15.41 -31.82 19.67
N VAL A 210 15.74 -30.94 18.74
CA VAL A 210 14.92 -30.68 17.55
C VAL A 210 15.29 -31.73 16.51
N ASP A 211 14.30 -32.43 15.96
CA ASP A 211 14.53 -33.32 14.82
C ASP A 211 14.97 -32.48 13.61
N PRO A 212 16.21 -32.66 13.12
CA PRO A 212 16.69 -31.91 11.96
C PRO A 212 15.91 -32.24 10.68
N ASN A 213 15.19 -33.36 10.65
CA ASN A 213 14.39 -33.81 9.51
C ASN A 213 12.92 -33.38 9.62
N GLU A 214 12.54 -32.67 10.69
CA GLU A 214 11.18 -32.17 10.83
C GLU A 214 10.83 -31.22 9.69
N VAL A 215 9.84 -31.64 8.89
CA VAL A 215 9.33 -30.84 7.77
C VAL A 215 8.35 -29.79 8.29
N VAL A 216 8.74 -28.55 8.25
CA VAL A 216 7.85 -27.42 8.58
C VAL A 216 7.00 -27.11 7.37
N MET A 217 5.67 -27.17 7.54
CA MET A 217 4.72 -26.77 6.51
C MET A 217 4.34 -25.31 6.68
N ILE A 218 4.33 -24.56 5.58
CA ILE A 218 3.91 -23.16 5.53
C ILE A 218 2.78 -22.98 4.53
N SER A 219 1.90 -22.03 4.82
CA SER A 219 0.87 -21.59 3.88
C SER A 219 1.42 -20.49 3.00
N LYS A 220 1.21 -20.60 1.70
CA LYS A 220 1.64 -19.64 0.68
C LYS A 220 0.48 -19.30 -0.24
N ASP A 221 0.19 -18.02 -0.39
CA ASP A 221 -0.76 -17.56 -1.40
C ASP A 221 -0.12 -17.59 -2.79
N THR A 222 -0.85 -18.14 -3.73
CA THR A 222 -0.45 -18.16 -5.14
C THR A 222 -1.62 -17.81 -6.03
N ALA A 223 -1.33 -17.20 -7.17
CA ALA A 223 -2.33 -16.89 -8.17
C ALA A 223 -1.77 -17.12 -9.57
N TYR A 224 -2.62 -17.57 -10.47
CA TYR A 224 -2.32 -17.74 -11.89
C TYR A 224 -3.54 -17.38 -12.74
N VAL A 225 -3.32 -17.13 -14.02
CA VAL A 225 -4.36 -16.91 -15.01
C VAL A 225 -4.44 -18.12 -15.90
N ASP A 226 -5.64 -18.67 -16.08
CA ASP A 226 -5.85 -19.83 -16.96
C ASP A 226 -5.91 -19.44 -18.44
N GLU A 227 -6.04 -20.43 -19.32
CA GLU A 227 -6.11 -20.24 -20.79
C GLU A 227 -7.32 -19.38 -21.23
N ASN A 228 -8.37 -19.29 -20.39
CA ASN A 228 -9.56 -18.49 -20.63
C ASN A 228 -9.44 -17.05 -20.08
N GLY A 229 -8.30 -16.72 -19.45
CA GLY A 229 -8.08 -15.41 -18.82
C GLY A 229 -8.70 -15.28 -17.42
N VAL A 230 -9.15 -16.39 -16.81
CA VAL A 230 -9.73 -16.39 -15.47
C VAL A 230 -8.62 -16.43 -14.42
N ILE A 231 -8.72 -15.55 -13.42
CA ILE A 231 -7.78 -15.51 -12.30
C ILE A 231 -8.16 -16.58 -11.28
N HIS A 232 -7.24 -17.46 -10.99
CA HIS A 232 -7.31 -18.45 -9.92
C HIS A 232 -6.39 -18.00 -8.78
N SER A 233 -6.92 -17.92 -7.57
CA SER A 233 -6.16 -17.61 -6.36
C SER A 233 -6.40 -18.70 -5.34
N GLU A 234 -5.34 -19.27 -4.81
CA GLU A 234 -5.40 -20.36 -3.83
C GLU A 234 -4.30 -20.21 -2.78
N THR A 235 -4.56 -20.73 -1.59
CA THR A 235 -3.56 -20.84 -0.53
C THR A 235 -3.08 -22.28 -0.49
N ILE A 236 -1.83 -22.50 -0.86
CA ILE A 236 -1.21 -23.85 -0.87
C ILE A 236 -0.36 -24.03 0.39
N ASN A 237 -0.42 -25.27 0.94
CA ASN A 237 0.48 -25.68 2.00
C ASN A 237 1.66 -26.44 1.38
N ARG A 238 2.88 -26.00 1.68
CA ARG A 238 4.09 -26.61 1.12
C ARG A 238 5.20 -26.72 2.18
N PRO A 239 6.15 -27.66 2.01
CA PRO A 239 7.33 -27.71 2.85
C PRO A 239 8.17 -26.45 2.75
N LEU A 240 8.68 -25.96 3.88
CA LEU A 240 9.64 -24.87 3.93
C LEU A 240 11.01 -25.37 3.46
N THR A 241 11.46 -24.90 2.30
CA THR A 241 12.74 -25.28 1.70
C THR A 241 13.71 -24.10 1.60
N GLY A 242 13.19 -22.86 1.56
CA GLY A 242 14.02 -21.68 1.41
C GLY A 242 13.28 -20.37 1.68
N PRO A 243 13.99 -19.23 1.66
CA PRO A 243 13.39 -17.93 1.94
C PRO A 243 12.31 -17.54 0.91
N TRP A 244 12.37 -18.07 -0.32
CA TRP A 244 11.40 -17.79 -1.38
C TRP A 244 10.01 -18.40 -1.12
N ASP A 245 9.92 -19.33 -0.16
CA ASP A 245 8.64 -19.94 0.20
C ASP A 245 7.71 -18.95 0.91
N PHE A 246 8.24 -17.86 1.46
CA PHE A 246 7.47 -16.76 2.04
C PHE A 246 7.05 -15.67 1.04
N LEU A 247 7.32 -15.86 -0.25
CA LEU A 247 6.93 -14.92 -1.30
C LEU A 247 5.54 -15.27 -1.83
N ASN A 248 4.55 -14.53 -1.40
CA ASN A 248 3.16 -14.66 -1.86
C ASN A 248 2.95 -13.96 -3.19
N THR A 249 2.20 -14.57 -4.10
CA THR A 249 1.90 -14.03 -5.43
C THR A 249 0.41 -13.74 -5.56
N TYR A 250 0.09 -12.54 -6.04
CA TYR A 250 -1.26 -12.06 -6.25
C TYR A 250 -1.45 -11.58 -7.69
N ILE A 251 -2.63 -11.86 -8.24
CA ILE A 251 -3.08 -11.31 -9.53
C ILE A 251 -4.46 -10.71 -9.29
N ILE A 252 -4.59 -9.41 -9.49
CA ILE A 252 -5.81 -8.66 -9.21
C ILE A 252 -6.21 -7.90 -10.48
N ASN A 253 -7.48 -8.02 -10.87
CA ASN A 253 -8.04 -7.11 -11.84
C ASN A 253 -8.17 -5.73 -11.21
N ILE A 254 -7.62 -4.70 -11.87
CA ILE A 254 -7.42 -3.40 -11.23
C ILE A 254 -8.41 -2.32 -11.68
N TYR A 255 -9.27 -2.60 -12.66
CA TYR A 255 -10.20 -1.60 -13.14
C TYR A 255 -11.32 -1.36 -12.10
N PRO A 256 -11.60 -0.10 -11.72
CA PRO A 256 -12.65 0.19 -10.75
C PRO A 256 -14.03 -0.26 -11.27
N ASP A 257 -14.83 -0.83 -10.40
CA ASP A 257 -16.21 -1.20 -10.73
C ASP A 257 -17.13 0.01 -10.66
N THR A 258 -17.38 0.62 -11.82
CA THR A 258 -18.26 1.78 -11.91
C THR A 258 -19.74 1.42 -11.76
N THR A 259 -20.11 0.12 -11.84
CA THR A 259 -21.49 -0.32 -11.64
C THR A 259 -21.98 -0.10 -10.21
N CYS A 260 -21.06 0.12 -9.26
CA CYS A 260 -21.39 0.45 -7.88
C CYS A 260 -22.31 1.67 -7.75
N TRP A 261 -22.23 2.65 -8.66
CA TRP A 261 -23.12 3.83 -8.67
C TRP A 261 -24.59 3.50 -8.84
N VAL A 262 -24.91 2.40 -9.54
CA VAL A 262 -26.27 1.90 -9.73
C VAL A 262 -26.62 0.85 -8.67
N ASN A 263 -25.67 -0.01 -8.32
CA ASN A 263 -25.90 -1.11 -7.37
C ASN A 263 -26.14 -0.62 -5.95
N ASP A 264 -25.42 0.43 -5.50
CA ASP A 264 -25.56 1.00 -4.16
C ASP A 264 -26.86 1.81 -3.99
N PHE A 265 -27.39 2.37 -5.08
CA PHE A 265 -28.58 3.22 -5.10
C PHE A 265 -29.59 2.69 -6.12
N ARG A 266 -30.16 1.53 -5.83
CA ARG A 266 -31.17 0.92 -6.69
C ARG A 266 -32.37 1.85 -6.92
N ASN A 267 -32.87 1.89 -8.15
CA ASN A 267 -33.95 2.78 -8.58
C ASN A 267 -33.62 4.27 -8.56
N SER A 268 -32.34 4.62 -8.59
CA SER A 268 -31.86 5.99 -8.79
C SER A 268 -31.24 6.13 -10.15
N ASP A 269 -31.43 7.28 -10.81
CA ASP A 269 -30.82 7.60 -12.09
C ASP A 269 -29.39 8.08 -11.90
N ASN A 270 -28.47 7.13 -11.74
CA ASN A 270 -27.04 7.37 -11.56
C ASN A 270 -26.20 6.92 -12.76
N GLU A 271 -26.83 6.74 -13.94
CA GLU A 271 -26.15 6.29 -15.15
C GLU A 271 -24.99 7.24 -15.55
N ILE A 272 -25.16 8.53 -15.32
CA ILE A 272 -24.12 9.52 -15.61
C ILE A 272 -22.82 9.25 -14.83
N TYR A 273 -22.91 8.83 -13.58
CA TYR A 273 -21.73 8.52 -12.75
C TYR A 273 -21.14 7.17 -13.13
N LEU A 274 -21.97 6.17 -13.45
CA LEU A 274 -21.51 4.89 -13.94
C LEU A 274 -20.62 5.05 -15.18
N ARG A 275 -20.98 5.92 -16.12
CA ARG A 275 -20.24 6.13 -17.36
C ARG A 275 -19.05 7.07 -17.21
N ASN A 276 -19.18 8.11 -16.38
CA ASN A 276 -18.29 9.25 -16.41
C ASN A 276 -17.39 9.41 -15.18
N TYR A 277 -17.78 8.89 -14.03
CA TYR A 277 -17.06 9.23 -12.78
C TYR A 277 -15.58 8.88 -12.83
N PHE A 278 -15.21 7.73 -13.35
CA PHE A 278 -13.81 7.34 -13.48
C PHE A 278 -13.16 7.85 -14.76
N SER A 279 -13.88 7.83 -15.89
CA SER A 279 -13.32 8.13 -17.22
C SER A 279 -13.14 9.62 -17.50
N ASN A 280 -14.13 10.46 -17.09
CA ASN A 280 -14.19 11.86 -17.47
C ASN A 280 -13.15 12.72 -16.70
N PRO A 281 -12.37 13.57 -17.37
CA PRO A 281 -11.37 14.45 -16.74
C PRO A 281 -11.92 15.39 -15.66
N THR A 282 -13.22 15.73 -15.70
CA THR A 282 -13.89 16.56 -14.69
C THR A 282 -13.73 15.99 -13.28
N TYR A 283 -13.70 14.65 -13.16
CA TYR A 283 -13.55 13.94 -11.88
C TYR A 283 -12.12 13.54 -11.55
N ASN A 284 -11.10 14.03 -12.27
CA ASN A 284 -9.71 13.65 -12.04
C ASN A 284 -9.24 13.91 -10.60
N ASN A 285 -9.67 15.03 -10.00
CA ASN A 285 -9.30 15.41 -8.63
C ASN A 285 -10.34 14.97 -7.57
N TYR A 286 -11.25 14.08 -7.93
CA TYR A 286 -12.18 13.44 -6.99
C TYR A 286 -11.59 12.12 -6.50
N PRO A 287 -11.97 11.63 -5.31
CA PRO A 287 -11.45 10.36 -4.80
C PRO A 287 -11.85 9.20 -5.72
N VAL A 288 -10.97 8.24 -5.87
CA VAL A 288 -11.33 7.00 -6.57
C VAL A 288 -12.30 6.19 -5.71
N VAL A 289 -13.37 5.71 -6.33
CA VAL A 289 -14.39 4.83 -5.72
C VAL A 289 -14.67 3.64 -6.62
N GLY A 290 -15.45 2.68 -6.14
CA GLY A 290 -15.69 1.45 -6.89
C GLY A 290 -14.45 0.53 -6.86
N VAL A 291 -13.57 0.70 -5.88
CA VAL A 291 -12.37 -0.12 -5.68
C VAL A 291 -12.54 -1.04 -4.49
N THR A 292 -12.16 -2.30 -4.65
CA THR A 292 -12.12 -3.28 -3.57
C THR A 292 -10.90 -3.06 -2.69
N TRP A 293 -10.91 -3.65 -1.50
CA TRP A 293 -9.75 -3.67 -0.61
C TRP A 293 -8.51 -4.29 -1.28
N GLU A 294 -8.72 -5.33 -2.09
CA GLU A 294 -7.66 -6.01 -2.82
C GLU A 294 -7.05 -5.11 -3.90
N GLN A 295 -7.88 -4.35 -4.62
CA GLN A 295 -7.44 -3.36 -5.60
C GLN A 295 -6.67 -2.20 -4.95
N ALA A 296 -7.10 -1.75 -3.77
CA ALA A 296 -6.39 -0.72 -3.01
C ALA A 296 -4.99 -1.20 -2.57
N ASN A 297 -4.87 -2.46 -2.13
CA ASN A 297 -3.56 -3.06 -1.83
C ASN A 297 -2.68 -3.25 -3.08
N ALA A 298 -3.28 -3.63 -4.21
CA ALA A 298 -2.58 -3.71 -5.50
C ALA A 298 -2.00 -2.36 -5.92
N PHE A 299 -2.77 -1.27 -5.74
CA PHE A 299 -2.28 0.10 -5.96
C PHE A 299 -1.07 0.44 -5.06
N CYS A 300 -1.15 0.11 -3.77
CA CYS A 300 -0.04 0.31 -2.83
C CYS A 300 1.22 -0.47 -3.26
N ALA A 301 1.06 -1.72 -3.71
CA ALA A 301 2.15 -2.55 -4.21
C ALA A 301 2.78 -1.94 -5.47
N TRP A 302 1.96 -1.52 -6.44
CA TRP A 302 2.42 -0.85 -7.65
C TRP A 302 3.16 0.45 -7.35
N ARG A 303 2.59 1.32 -6.49
CA ARG A 303 3.22 2.59 -6.09
C ARG A 303 4.58 2.36 -5.43
N THR A 304 4.72 1.27 -4.67
CA THR A 304 6.00 0.84 -4.08
C THR A 304 7.00 0.44 -5.18
N GLU A 305 6.60 -0.44 -6.08
CA GLU A 305 7.46 -0.91 -7.18
C GLU A 305 7.91 0.25 -8.07
N TYR A 306 6.97 1.14 -8.40
CA TYR A 306 7.24 2.33 -9.21
C TYR A 306 8.27 3.27 -8.53
N LEU A 307 8.13 3.48 -7.21
CA LEU A 307 9.10 4.27 -6.42
C LEU A 307 10.48 3.59 -6.38
N LEU A 308 10.54 2.30 -6.10
CA LEU A 308 11.80 1.57 -5.93
C LEU A 308 12.62 1.54 -7.23
N LYS A 309 11.98 1.48 -8.39
CA LYS A 309 12.65 1.59 -9.70
C LYS A 309 13.37 2.93 -9.88
N GLY A 310 12.85 4.01 -9.28
CA GLY A 310 13.45 5.35 -9.35
C GLY A 310 14.59 5.61 -8.38
N LEU A 311 14.73 4.82 -7.31
CA LEU A 311 15.62 5.11 -6.18
C LEU A 311 17.01 4.43 -6.25
N GLY A 312 17.22 3.43 -7.09
CA GLY A 312 18.48 2.71 -7.21
C GLY A 312 18.96 2.12 -5.86
N LYS A 313 20.18 2.47 -5.42
CA LYS A 313 20.79 1.91 -4.19
C LYS A 313 20.07 2.29 -2.90
N GLU A 314 19.32 3.38 -2.88
CA GLU A 314 18.58 3.87 -1.71
C GLU A 314 17.28 3.08 -1.49
N ALA A 315 16.82 2.34 -2.50
CA ALA A 315 15.61 1.51 -2.46
C ALA A 315 15.56 0.56 -1.24
N ARG A 316 16.72 0.03 -0.81
CA ARG A 316 16.83 -0.91 0.32
C ARG A 316 16.38 -0.35 1.67
N TYR A 317 16.33 0.98 1.83
CA TYR A 317 15.95 1.63 3.09
C TYR A 317 14.51 2.11 3.10
N VAL A 318 13.85 2.13 1.94
CA VAL A 318 12.50 2.67 1.78
C VAL A 318 11.49 1.58 2.08
N GLN A 319 10.55 1.92 2.97
CA GLN A 319 9.44 1.03 3.31
C GLN A 319 8.37 1.03 2.23
N ARG A 320 7.58 -0.04 2.19
CA ARG A 320 6.49 -0.20 1.21
C ARG A 320 5.31 0.72 1.55
N TYR A 321 4.63 1.20 0.52
CA TYR A 321 3.29 1.75 0.67
C TYR A 321 2.31 0.63 1.02
N ARG A 322 1.36 0.94 1.86
CA ARG A 322 0.29 0.04 2.31
C ARG A 322 -0.94 0.83 2.72
N LEU A 323 -2.04 0.16 2.94
CA LEU A 323 -3.17 0.77 3.62
C LEU A 323 -2.82 1.08 5.09
N PRO A 324 -3.39 2.12 5.70
CA PRO A 324 -3.23 2.37 7.14
C PRO A 324 -3.86 1.24 7.95
N THR A 325 -3.30 0.94 9.12
CA THR A 325 -4.05 0.20 10.11
C THR A 325 -5.20 1.05 10.63
N GLU A 326 -6.22 0.44 11.19
CA GLU A 326 -7.34 1.17 11.78
C GLU A 326 -6.88 2.14 12.89
N ALA A 327 -5.87 1.73 13.66
CA ALA A 327 -5.27 2.54 14.71
C ALA A 327 -4.48 3.73 14.16
N GLU A 328 -3.68 3.53 13.12
CA GLU A 328 -2.97 4.62 12.43
C GLU A 328 -3.94 5.63 11.84
N TRP A 329 -5.03 5.13 11.23
CA TRP A 329 -6.04 5.98 10.63
C TRP A 329 -6.72 6.87 11.69
N GLU A 330 -7.20 6.28 12.81
CA GLU A 330 -7.85 7.05 13.89
C GLU A 330 -6.88 8.03 14.57
N PHE A 331 -5.62 7.60 14.80
CA PHE A 331 -4.58 8.45 15.36
C PHE A 331 -4.30 9.66 14.45
N ALA A 332 -4.23 9.44 13.15
CA ALA A 332 -4.02 10.49 12.16
C ALA A 332 -5.22 11.45 12.07
N ALA A 333 -6.45 10.93 12.10
CA ALA A 333 -7.69 11.70 12.02
C ALA A 333 -7.90 12.61 13.24
N ARG A 334 -7.72 12.10 14.45
CA ARG A 334 -7.92 12.87 15.70
C ARG A 334 -6.89 13.99 15.88
N GLY A 335 -5.76 13.90 15.23
CA GLY A 335 -4.74 14.93 15.31
C GLY A 335 -4.17 15.12 16.72
N LYS A 336 -3.73 16.34 17.05
CA LYS A 336 -3.06 16.63 18.31
C LYS A 336 -3.99 16.69 19.51
N ASN A 337 -5.23 17.12 19.30
CA ASN A 337 -6.19 17.38 20.38
C ASN A 337 -7.00 16.14 20.76
N GLN A 338 -6.87 15.06 19.99
CA GLN A 338 -7.63 13.82 20.17
C GLN A 338 -9.15 14.03 20.17
N ASP A 339 -9.63 15.01 19.40
CA ASP A 339 -11.03 15.39 19.31
C ASP A 339 -11.89 14.32 18.62
N GLU A 340 -13.21 14.45 18.78
CA GLU A 340 -14.19 13.55 18.18
C GLU A 340 -14.21 13.66 16.65
N PHE A 341 -13.97 14.86 16.13
CA PHE A 341 -13.81 15.17 14.70
C PHE A 341 -12.38 15.55 14.36
N PRO A 342 -11.97 15.52 13.09
CA PRO A 342 -10.63 15.94 12.68
C PRO A 342 -10.30 17.42 12.89
N TRP A 343 -11.29 18.26 13.18
CA TRP A 343 -11.15 19.69 13.46
C TRP A 343 -11.33 20.01 14.93
N ASP A 344 -10.90 21.21 15.36
CA ASP A 344 -10.75 21.62 16.77
C ASP A 344 -12.08 22.00 17.48
N ASN A 345 -13.23 21.52 17.02
CA ASN A 345 -14.51 21.74 17.72
C ASN A 345 -15.46 20.54 17.51
N GLN A 346 -16.53 20.53 18.31
CA GLN A 346 -17.51 19.43 18.28
C GLN A 346 -18.67 19.69 17.30
N ASN A 347 -18.67 20.80 16.59
CA ASN A 347 -19.71 21.14 15.64
C ASN A 347 -19.25 20.80 14.23
N VAL A 348 -20.16 20.35 13.39
CA VAL A 348 -19.89 20.06 11.96
C VAL A 348 -19.92 21.32 11.09
N LYS A 349 -20.19 22.48 11.69
CA LYS A 349 -20.22 23.80 11.02
C LYS A 349 -19.35 24.81 11.74
N ASN A 350 -18.76 25.70 10.95
CA ASN A 350 -18.08 26.86 11.47
C ASN A 350 -19.07 27.98 11.90
N GLY A 351 -18.52 29.05 12.48
CA GLY A 351 -19.32 30.20 12.95
C GLY A 351 -20.10 30.91 11.84
N ASN A 352 -19.75 30.72 10.58
CA ASN A 352 -20.44 31.27 9.41
C ASN A 352 -21.49 30.31 8.82
N GLY A 353 -21.73 29.16 9.45
CA GLY A 353 -22.68 28.15 8.98
C GLY A 353 -22.19 27.21 7.89
N CYS A 354 -20.93 27.31 7.45
CA CYS A 354 -20.34 26.42 6.46
C CYS A 354 -19.94 25.08 7.09
N PHE A 355 -20.19 23.98 6.40
CA PHE A 355 -19.78 22.66 6.85
C PHE A 355 -18.27 22.45 6.75
N TYR A 356 -17.72 21.60 7.63
CA TYR A 356 -16.30 21.23 7.63
C TYR A 356 -15.98 19.98 6.80
N ALA A 357 -17.01 19.26 6.33
CA ALA A 357 -16.84 18.03 5.58
C ALA A 357 -18.01 17.81 4.60
N ASN A 358 -17.79 16.94 3.61
CA ASN A 358 -18.81 16.45 2.69
C ASN A 358 -19.50 15.21 3.30
N PHE A 359 -20.76 15.33 3.70
CA PHE A 359 -21.57 14.25 4.29
C PHE A 359 -23.05 14.54 4.09
N LYS A 360 -23.95 13.67 4.54
CA LYS A 360 -25.39 13.90 4.49
C LYS A 360 -25.90 14.56 5.78
N PRO A 361 -26.03 15.90 5.83
CA PRO A 361 -26.35 16.62 7.06
C PRO A 361 -27.75 16.36 7.63
N ASP A 362 -28.73 16.10 6.76
CA ASP A 362 -30.11 15.91 7.10
C ASP A 362 -30.70 14.67 6.45
N ARG A 363 -31.92 14.31 6.81
CA ARG A 363 -32.64 13.19 6.22
C ARG A 363 -32.91 13.43 4.72
N GLY A 364 -32.08 12.87 3.84
CA GLY A 364 -32.27 12.95 2.38
C GLY A 364 -31.81 14.25 1.72
N ASN A 365 -31.29 15.23 2.45
CA ASN A 365 -30.75 16.46 1.86
C ASN A 365 -29.22 16.35 1.69
N TYR A 366 -28.80 15.69 0.62
CA TYR A 366 -27.37 15.51 0.29
C TYR A 366 -26.70 16.82 -0.10
N THR A 367 -27.43 17.78 -0.69
CA THR A 367 -26.84 19.00 -1.23
C THR A 367 -26.63 20.11 -0.21
N LYS A 368 -26.99 19.89 1.05
CA LYS A 368 -26.97 20.94 2.08
C LYS A 368 -25.54 21.40 2.41
N ASP A 369 -24.56 20.54 2.27
CA ASP A 369 -23.13 20.86 2.44
C ASP A 369 -22.47 21.42 1.16
N GLY A 370 -23.23 21.49 0.05
CA GLY A 370 -22.78 22.02 -1.24
C GLY A 370 -22.44 20.94 -2.28
N ASN A 371 -22.49 19.65 -1.92
CA ASN A 371 -22.15 18.54 -2.82
C ASN A 371 -23.31 17.53 -2.87
N LEU A 372 -23.56 16.92 -4.01
CA LEU A 372 -24.58 15.87 -4.16
C LEU A 372 -23.98 14.47 -3.95
N ILE A 373 -22.75 14.29 -4.37
CA ILE A 373 -21.92 13.07 -4.27
C ILE A 373 -20.57 13.42 -3.66
N THR A 374 -19.53 12.68 -3.99
CA THR A 374 -18.15 13.03 -3.61
C THR A 374 -17.79 14.46 -4.05
N SER A 375 -16.84 15.06 -3.36
CA SER A 375 -16.24 16.35 -3.72
C SER A 375 -14.81 16.17 -4.21
N LYS A 376 -14.23 17.23 -4.78
CA LYS A 376 -12.77 17.26 -5.02
C LYS A 376 -12.05 17.12 -3.68
N VAL A 377 -10.97 16.35 -3.68
CA VAL A 377 -10.16 16.19 -2.47
C VAL A 377 -9.55 17.51 -2.02
N GLY A 378 -9.40 17.70 -0.71
CA GLY A 378 -8.72 18.85 -0.12
C GLY A 378 -9.46 20.17 -0.21
N ILE A 379 -10.77 20.18 -0.47
CA ILE A 379 -11.56 21.45 -0.51
C ILE A 379 -11.92 21.95 0.90
N TYR A 380 -11.93 21.09 1.87
CA TYR A 380 -12.16 21.41 3.28
C TYR A 380 -10.82 21.65 4.01
N GLY A 381 -10.87 22.17 5.22
CA GLY A 381 -9.68 22.45 6.01
C GLY A 381 -8.94 21.19 6.44
N ALA A 382 -7.62 21.21 6.39
CA ALA A 382 -6.79 20.13 6.93
C ALA A 382 -6.85 20.09 8.46
N ASN A 383 -6.74 18.89 9.04
CA ASN A 383 -6.59 18.70 10.47
C ASN A 383 -5.19 19.16 10.97
N SER A 384 -4.94 19.05 12.27
CA SER A 384 -3.67 19.47 12.90
C SER A 384 -2.43 18.68 12.45
N ASN A 385 -2.61 17.53 11.77
CA ASN A 385 -1.54 16.75 11.13
C ASN A 385 -1.32 17.15 9.66
N GLY A 386 -2.15 18.04 9.10
CA GLY A 386 -2.09 18.44 7.70
C GLY A 386 -2.80 17.49 6.74
N LEU A 387 -3.75 16.70 7.26
CA LEU A 387 -4.54 15.73 6.50
C LEU A 387 -5.92 16.30 6.18
N TYR A 388 -6.35 16.11 4.96
CA TYR A 388 -7.65 16.55 4.44
C TYR A 388 -8.63 15.38 4.39
N ASP A 389 -9.92 15.68 4.41
CA ASP A 389 -11.02 14.74 4.16
C ASP A 389 -11.02 13.50 5.09
N MET A 390 -10.46 13.66 6.32
CA MET A 390 -10.49 12.60 7.34
C MET A 390 -11.88 12.38 7.95
N ALA A 391 -12.89 13.10 7.49
CA ALA A 391 -14.29 12.95 7.85
C ALA A 391 -15.15 13.28 6.63
N GLY A 392 -16.02 12.37 6.24
CA GLY A 392 -16.87 12.51 5.06
C GLY A 392 -16.11 12.28 3.74
N ASN A 393 -16.63 12.81 2.65
CA ASN A 393 -16.23 12.59 1.28
C ASN A 393 -16.31 11.09 0.91
N VAL A 394 -15.25 10.30 1.05
CA VAL A 394 -15.36 8.83 0.96
C VAL A 394 -14.88 8.17 2.24
N ALA A 395 -15.55 7.09 2.63
CA ALA A 395 -15.04 6.23 3.68
C ALA A 395 -13.80 5.47 3.17
N GLU A 396 -12.86 5.13 4.05
CA GLU A 396 -11.56 4.68 3.64
C GLU A 396 -11.26 3.26 4.10
N TRP A 397 -10.75 2.44 3.17
CA TRP A 397 -10.25 1.12 3.49
C TRP A 397 -9.05 1.18 4.44
N THR A 398 -9.05 0.32 5.46
CA THR A 398 -7.87 0.07 6.30
C THR A 398 -7.37 -1.37 6.10
N SER A 399 -6.13 -1.66 6.51
CA SER A 399 -5.59 -3.03 6.45
C SER A 399 -6.25 -3.96 7.47
N THR A 400 -6.85 -3.42 8.52
CA THR A 400 -7.34 -4.16 9.68
C THR A 400 -8.63 -4.91 9.38
N ILE A 401 -8.72 -6.18 9.83
CA ILE A 401 -9.97 -6.94 9.82
C ILE A 401 -10.96 -6.33 10.81
N TYR A 402 -12.23 -6.27 10.40
CA TYR A 402 -13.27 -5.80 11.31
C TYR A 402 -13.77 -6.93 12.21
N THR A 403 -13.67 -6.71 13.51
CA THR A 403 -14.35 -7.52 14.54
C THR A 403 -15.00 -6.58 15.54
N GLU A 404 -16.07 -7.02 16.20
CA GLU A 404 -16.73 -6.19 17.23
C GLU A 404 -15.83 -5.95 18.44
N ALA A 405 -15.00 -6.94 18.79
CA ALA A 405 -14.00 -6.86 19.85
C ALA A 405 -12.65 -6.30 19.39
N GLY A 406 -12.55 -5.77 18.17
CA GLY A 406 -11.29 -5.51 17.48
C GLY A 406 -10.22 -4.80 18.28
N VAL A 407 -10.60 -3.73 18.99
CA VAL A 407 -9.65 -2.94 19.79
C VAL A 407 -9.08 -3.75 20.96
N ASP A 408 -9.89 -4.58 21.61
CA ASP A 408 -9.44 -5.41 22.74
C ASP A 408 -8.50 -6.53 22.30
N ALA A 409 -8.69 -7.05 21.08
CA ALA A 409 -7.86 -8.11 20.52
C ALA A 409 -6.50 -7.62 20.02
N MET A 410 -6.30 -6.32 19.86
CA MET A 410 -5.06 -5.74 19.36
C MET A 410 -4.03 -5.54 20.48
N ASN A 411 -2.74 -5.51 20.13
CA ASN A 411 -1.69 -5.06 21.04
C ASN A 411 -1.83 -3.55 21.30
N ASP A 412 -1.22 -3.04 22.36
CA ASP A 412 -1.18 -1.62 22.70
C ASP A 412 -0.04 -0.87 21.95
N LEU A 413 0.95 -1.59 21.44
CA LEU A 413 2.05 -1.03 20.64
C LEU A 413 1.85 -1.34 19.15
N ASN A 414 1.72 -0.29 18.33
CA ASN A 414 1.50 -0.39 16.88
C ASN A 414 0.39 -1.39 16.52
N PRO A 415 -0.84 -1.16 16.99
CA PRO A 415 -1.93 -2.13 16.87
C PRO A 415 -2.18 -2.52 15.43
N GLN A 416 -2.17 -3.82 15.18
CA GLN A 416 -2.54 -4.40 13.90
C GLN A 416 -3.28 -5.69 14.13
N LEU A 417 -4.43 -5.83 13.49
CA LEU A 417 -5.16 -7.09 13.39
C LEU A 417 -5.35 -7.37 11.91
N ASP A 418 -4.39 -8.08 11.36
CA ASP A 418 -4.35 -8.36 9.93
C ASP A 418 -4.77 -9.81 9.65
N TYR A 419 -5.64 -9.96 8.66
CA TYR A 419 -6.03 -11.26 8.12
C TYR A 419 -6.48 -11.06 6.68
N LYS A 420 -5.85 -11.76 5.75
CA LYS A 420 -6.30 -11.81 4.38
C LYS A 420 -7.17 -13.06 4.20
N ALA A 421 -8.47 -12.84 4.10
CA ALA A 421 -9.41 -13.93 3.94
C ALA A 421 -9.27 -14.58 2.54
N ALA A 422 -9.21 -15.90 2.52
CA ALA A 422 -9.30 -16.71 1.30
C ALA A 422 -10.73 -16.72 0.74
N LYS A 423 -10.89 -17.19 -0.49
CA LYS A 423 -12.20 -17.26 -1.15
C LYS A 423 -13.17 -18.15 -0.39
N GLU A 424 -12.68 -19.21 0.19
CA GLU A 424 -13.41 -20.25 0.92
C GLU A 424 -13.73 -19.86 2.37
N ASP A 425 -13.06 -18.82 2.88
CA ASP A 425 -13.26 -18.38 4.26
C ASP A 425 -14.68 -17.90 4.54
N PRO A 426 -15.17 -18.07 5.76
CA PRO A 426 -16.46 -17.53 6.18
C PRO A 426 -16.54 -16.02 5.99
N TYR A 427 -17.70 -15.51 5.57
CA TYR A 427 -17.93 -14.08 5.31
C TYR A 427 -17.51 -13.15 6.46
N ARG A 428 -17.63 -13.60 7.72
CA ARG A 428 -17.18 -12.83 8.89
C ARG A 428 -15.71 -12.46 8.86
N LEU A 429 -14.86 -13.30 8.26
CA LEU A 429 -13.41 -13.07 8.13
C LEU A 429 -13.05 -12.16 6.94
N LYS A 430 -14.00 -11.97 6.00
CA LYS A 430 -13.83 -11.11 4.81
C LYS A 430 -14.13 -9.63 5.08
N LYS A 431 -14.56 -9.29 6.29
CA LYS A 431 -14.86 -7.90 6.67
C LYS A 431 -13.58 -7.14 6.94
N LYS A 432 -13.43 -6.00 6.28
CA LYS A 432 -12.34 -5.05 6.52
C LYS A 432 -12.89 -3.79 7.21
N SER A 433 -12.12 -3.23 8.11
CA SER A 433 -12.49 -2.01 8.79
C SER A 433 -12.43 -0.83 7.82
N VAL A 434 -13.48 -0.02 7.82
CA VAL A 434 -13.64 1.18 7.00
C VAL A 434 -13.88 2.36 7.93
N ARG A 435 -13.23 3.48 7.66
CA ARG A 435 -13.19 4.64 8.55
C ARG A 435 -13.59 5.94 7.85
N GLY A 436 -13.91 6.98 8.62
CA GLY A 436 -14.14 8.34 8.14
C GLY A 436 -15.59 8.68 7.80
N GLY A 437 -16.43 7.69 7.49
CA GLY A 437 -17.75 7.94 6.90
C GLY A 437 -17.65 8.57 5.51
N SER A 438 -18.77 8.85 4.87
CA SER A 438 -18.78 9.29 3.47
C SER A 438 -19.88 10.33 3.19
N TRP A 439 -19.88 10.85 1.96
CA TRP A 439 -20.88 11.79 1.44
C TRP A 439 -22.33 11.36 1.64
N LYS A 440 -22.59 10.04 1.75
CA LYS A 440 -23.95 9.50 1.95
C LYS A 440 -24.30 9.31 3.44
N ASP A 441 -23.35 9.43 4.34
CA ASP A 441 -23.51 9.07 5.75
C ASP A 441 -23.89 10.29 6.61
N PRO A 442 -24.66 10.11 7.69
CA PRO A 442 -25.01 11.17 8.61
C PRO A 442 -23.83 11.52 9.53
N GLU A 443 -23.94 12.64 10.25
CA GLU A 443 -22.94 13.20 11.15
C GLU A 443 -22.30 12.19 12.11
N SER A 444 -23.09 11.27 12.69
CA SER A 444 -22.58 10.27 13.62
C SER A 444 -21.53 9.33 13.01
N TYR A 445 -21.58 9.11 11.69
CA TYR A 445 -20.69 8.21 10.98
C TYR A 445 -19.36 8.85 10.59
N ILE A 446 -19.28 10.20 10.53
CA ILE A 446 -18.06 10.91 10.15
C ILE A 446 -17.16 11.26 11.35
N ARG A 447 -17.50 10.77 12.55
CA ARG A 447 -16.64 10.89 13.74
C ARG A 447 -15.38 10.07 13.59
N SER A 448 -14.25 10.59 14.06
CA SER A 448 -12.93 9.92 13.93
C SER A 448 -12.90 8.53 14.53
N ALA A 449 -13.63 8.29 15.62
CA ALA A 449 -13.70 6.97 16.28
C ALA A 449 -14.75 6.02 15.71
N TRP A 450 -15.60 6.50 14.78
CA TRP A 450 -16.66 5.65 14.24
C TRP A 450 -16.07 4.53 13.39
N ARG A 451 -16.56 3.29 13.62
CA ARG A 451 -16.09 2.07 12.94
C ARG A 451 -17.20 1.50 12.09
N THR A 452 -16.92 1.32 10.82
CA THR A 452 -17.76 0.55 9.89
C THR A 452 -16.94 -0.56 9.24
N TRP A 453 -17.59 -1.33 8.40
CA TRP A 453 -16.93 -2.40 7.66
C TRP A 453 -17.58 -2.62 6.30
N GLU A 454 -16.80 -3.18 5.39
CA GLU A 454 -17.31 -3.75 4.15
C GLU A 454 -16.53 -5.04 3.83
N TYR A 455 -17.07 -5.88 2.99
CA TYR A 455 -16.37 -7.08 2.53
C TYR A 455 -15.21 -6.71 1.60
N GLN A 456 -14.06 -7.38 1.76
CA GLN A 456 -12.82 -7.06 1.04
C GLN A 456 -12.96 -7.07 -0.49
N ASN A 457 -13.92 -7.80 -1.03
CA ASN A 457 -14.20 -7.95 -2.46
C ASN A 457 -15.41 -7.15 -2.95
N GLN A 458 -15.98 -6.27 -2.12
CA GLN A 458 -17.14 -5.46 -2.50
C GLN A 458 -16.73 -4.01 -2.78
N PRO A 459 -16.81 -3.57 -4.05
CA PRO A 459 -16.60 -2.18 -4.41
C PRO A 459 -17.85 -1.36 -4.05
N ARG A 460 -17.65 -0.12 -3.61
CA ARG A 460 -18.73 0.82 -3.27
C ARG A 460 -18.47 2.20 -3.85
N SER A 461 -19.55 2.91 -4.20
CA SER A 461 -19.50 4.28 -4.70
C SER A 461 -19.15 5.34 -3.64
N TYR A 462 -18.99 4.91 -2.41
CA TYR A 462 -18.72 5.74 -1.24
C TYR A 462 -17.52 5.26 -0.41
N ILE A 463 -16.75 4.30 -0.93
CA ILE A 463 -15.52 3.83 -0.30
C ILE A 463 -14.35 4.04 -1.26
N GLY A 464 -13.34 4.75 -0.76
CA GLY A 464 -12.03 4.93 -1.38
C GLY A 464 -10.92 4.49 -0.43
N PHE A 465 -9.74 5.09 -0.56
CA PHE A 465 -8.60 4.78 0.31
C PHE A 465 -7.52 5.85 0.23
N ARG A 466 -6.61 5.84 1.19
CA ARG A 466 -5.31 6.54 1.16
C ARG A 466 -4.20 5.60 1.55
N CYS A 467 -2.96 5.91 1.12
CA CYS A 467 -1.81 5.09 1.45
C CYS A 467 -1.04 5.66 2.64
N VAL A 468 -0.36 4.77 3.34
CA VAL A 468 0.65 5.11 4.33
C VAL A 468 1.98 4.44 4.01
N ARG A 469 3.06 4.96 4.60
CA ARG A 469 4.39 4.37 4.55
C ARG A 469 5.06 4.51 5.91
N SER A 470 5.48 3.39 6.50
CA SER A 470 6.18 3.39 7.78
C SER A 470 7.47 4.19 7.69
N LEU A 471 7.81 4.91 8.75
CA LEU A 471 9.00 5.75 8.79
C LEU A 471 10.24 4.88 9.03
N ALA A 472 11.23 4.98 8.14
CA ALA A 472 12.51 4.27 8.27
C ALA A 472 13.55 5.00 9.11
N SER A 473 13.29 6.28 9.44
CA SER A 473 14.19 7.14 10.24
C SER A 473 13.52 7.61 11.54
N SER A 474 14.27 8.23 12.44
CA SER A 474 13.64 8.82 13.63
C SER A 474 12.70 9.96 13.23
N SER A 475 11.54 10.04 13.87
CA SER A 475 10.51 11.07 13.59
C SER A 475 11.03 12.52 13.75
N SER A 476 12.06 12.74 14.57
CA SER A 476 12.71 14.03 14.75
C SER A 476 13.55 14.47 13.54
N GLU A 477 14.16 13.52 12.83
CA GLU A 477 14.98 13.78 11.64
C GLU A 477 14.10 14.04 10.41
N ALA A 478 13.06 13.23 10.23
CA ALA A 478 12.08 13.43 9.16
C ALA A 478 11.35 14.77 9.28
N ALA A 479 11.00 15.23 10.50
CA ALA A 479 10.37 16.52 10.73
C ALA A 479 11.26 17.72 10.37
N LYS A 480 12.59 17.60 10.46
CA LYS A 480 13.53 18.64 10.04
C LYS A 480 13.59 18.77 8.52
N GLU A 481 13.49 17.66 7.79
CA GLU A 481 13.51 17.65 6.33
C GLU A 481 12.20 18.25 5.75
N ASN A 482 11.06 17.94 6.33
CA ASN A 482 9.77 18.48 5.93
C ASN A 482 9.71 20.03 6.05
N LYS A 483 10.32 20.59 7.12
CA LYS A 483 10.45 22.04 7.27
C LYS A 483 11.34 22.69 6.20
N LYS A 484 12.35 21.98 5.67
CA LYS A 484 13.22 22.48 4.60
C LYS A 484 12.53 22.44 3.24
N SER A 485 11.80 21.36 2.94
CA SER A 485 11.07 21.20 1.69
C SER A 485 9.94 22.23 1.56
N SER A 486 9.20 22.49 2.64
CA SER A 486 8.15 23.52 2.67
C SER A 486 8.69 24.95 2.51
N LYS A 487 9.90 25.25 3.00
CA LYS A 487 10.57 26.53 2.75
C LYS A 487 11.05 26.70 1.30
N LYS A 488 11.39 25.59 0.62
CA LYS A 488 11.81 25.59 -0.79
C LYS A 488 10.64 25.75 -1.76
N LYS A 489 9.44 25.28 -1.39
CA LYS A 489 8.19 25.47 -2.16
C LYS A 489 7.62 26.90 -2.03
N ARG A 490 8.05 27.71 -1.02
CA ARG A 490 7.60 29.09 -0.80
C ARG A 490 8.56 30.17 -1.38
N ARG A 491 9.65 29.76 -2.00
CA ARG A 491 10.55 30.56 -2.79
C ARG A 491 10.44 30.21 -4.27
#